data_df8551028f95b1ac589c2e8f6fbcf020
#
_entry.id   df8551028f95b1ac589c2e8f6fbcf020
#
_cell.length_a   1.000
_cell.length_b   1.000
_cell.length_c   1.000
_cell.angle_alpha   90.00
_cell.angle_beta   90.00
_cell.angle_gamma   90.00
#
_symmetry.space_group_name_H-M   'P 1'
#
loop_
_entity.id
_entity.type
_entity.pdbx_description
1 polymer ?
#
loop_
_entity_poly.entity_id
_entity_poly.type
_entity_poly.pdbx_seq_one_letter_code
_entity_poly.pdbx_strand_id
1 'polypeptide(L)'
;YELLGESIDDAAGEAFDKVAKMMKLPYPGGPNIAKLALQGDAKAFEFPRPILHQGLDFSFSGLKTAVSVQLKNLGEENRDADVAASFQEAVVDTLAKKSVKALKQTGLKRLVIAGGVSANLRLREQLETSLKKIKAQVYYAEPALCTDNGAMIAFAGYQRLKAGQHDG
;
A
#
# COMPACT_ATOMS: atom_id res chain seq x y z
N TYR A 1 -2.93 -22.34 1.77
CA TYR A 1 -2.75 -20.94 2.17
C TYR A 1 -3.29 -20.75 3.57
N GLU A 2 -2.58 -19.95 4.37
CA GLU A 2 -3.02 -19.50 5.70
C GLU A 2 -3.19 -17.98 5.65
N LEU A 3 -4.38 -17.48 5.99
CA LEU A 3 -4.65 -16.06 6.11
C LEU A 3 -4.11 -15.55 7.43
N LEU A 4 -3.14 -14.65 7.40
CA LEU A 4 -2.50 -14.08 8.58
C LEU A 4 -3.14 -12.75 9.02
N GLY A 5 -3.75 -12.03 8.08
CA GLY A 5 -4.41 -10.74 8.30
C GLY A 5 -4.96 -10.18 7.00
N GLU A 6 -5.94 -9.30 7.12
CA GLU A 6 -6.61 -8.67 5.99
C GLU A 6 -6.94 -7.20 6.29
N SER A 7 -7.41 -6.45 5.32
CA SER A 7 -7.94 -5.12 5.59
C SER A 7 -9.36 -5.22 6.11
N ILE A 8 -9.62 -4.63 7.28
CA ILE A 8 -10.95 -4.63 7.92
C ILE A 8 -11.88 -3.53 7.41
N ASP A 9 -11.35 -2.64 6.58
CA ASP A 9 -12.10 -1.54 5.96
C ASP A 9 -11.58 -1.27 4.52
N ASP A 10 -11.10 -0.08 4.20
CA ASP A 10 -10.57 0.24 2.87
C ASP A 10 -9.29 -0.56 2.58
N ALA A 11 -9.15 -1.10 1.37
CA ALA A 11 -7.86 -1.60 0.90
C ALA A 11 -6.86 -0.44 0.73
N ALA A 12 -5.55 -0.73 0.82
CA ALA A 12 -4.52 0.31 0.69
C ALA A 12 -4.63 1.11 -0.61
N GLY A 13 -4.86 0.44 -1.76
CA GLY A 13 -5.06 1.10 -3.05
C GLY A 13 -6.30 2.00 -3.06
N GLU A 14 -7.39 1.51 -2.51
CA GLU A 14 -8.64 2.27 -2.35
C GLU A 14 -8.45 3.51 -1.47
N ALA A 15 -7.64 3.43 -0.42
CA ALA A 15 -7.30 4.58 0.40
C ALA A 15 -6.55 5.65 -0.39
N PHE A 16 -5.59 5.25 -1.26
CA PHE A 16 -4.92 6.16 -2.18
C PHE A 16 -5.89 6.84 -3.15
N ASP A 17 -6.79 6.09 -3.76
CA ASP A 17 -7.76 6.64 -4.73
C ASP A 17 -8.74 7.61 -4.06
N LYS A 18 -9.25 7.27 -2.87
CA LYS A 18 -10.15 8.13 -2.09
C LYS A 18 -9.47 9.43 -1.66
N VAL A 19 -8.22 9.37 -1.20
CA VAL A 19 -7.46 10.56 -0.81
C VAL A 19 -7.12 11.41 -2.03
N ALA A 20 -6.70 10.82 -3.15
CA ALA A 20 -6.48 11.52 -4.41
C ALA A 20 -7.73 12.29 -4.86
N LYS A 21 -8.91 11.65 -4.78
CA LYS A 21 -10.18 12.31 -5.09
C LYS A 21 -10.47 13.50 -4.18
N MET A 22 -10.18 13.41 -2.88
CA MET A 22 -10.32 14.55 -1.95
C MET A 22 -9.40 15.71 -2.31
N MET A 23 -8.19 15.40 -2.80
CA MET A 23 -7.20 16.37 -3.27
C MET A 23 -7.42 16.81 -4.72
N LYS A 24 -8.53 16.41 -5.36
CA LYS A 24 -8.87 16.71 -6.76
C LYS A 24 -7.81 16.24 -7.76
N LEU A 25 -7.06 15.19 -7.41
CA LEU A 25 -6.10 14.55 -8.31
C LEU A 25 -6.81 13.56 -9.24
N PRO A 26 -6.27 13.34 -10.46
CA PRO A 26 -6.86 12.41 -11.42
C PRO A 26 -6.71 10.95 -10.96
N TYR A 27 -7.54 10.08 -11.51
CA TYR A 27 -7.41 8.62 -11.38
C TYR A 27 -6.36 8.08 -12.38
N PRO A 28 -5.55 7.06 -12.02
CA PRO A 28 -5.50 6.37 -10.72
C PRO A 28 -4.80 7.21 -9.64
N GLY A 29 -5.34 7.17 -8.41
CA GLY A 29 -4.89 8.03 -7.32
C GLY A 29 -3.49 7.73 -6.83
N GLY A 30 -3.10 6.45 -6.74
CA GLY A 30 -1.82 6.03 -6.22
C GLY A 30 -0.62 6.70 -6.89
N PRO A 31 -0.44 6.60 -8.23
CA PRO A 31 0.64 7.26 -8.95
C PRO A 31 0.64 8.78 -8.81
N ASN A 32 -0.53 9.41 -8.81
CA ASN A 32 -0.64 10.86 -8.69
C ASN A 32 -0.27 11.37 -7.30
N ILE A 33 -0.69 10.68 -6.23
CA ILE A 33 -0.23 10.97 -4.86
C ILE A 33 1.28 10.75 -4.76
N ALA A 34 1.80 9.63 -5.26
CA ALA A 34 3.23 9.34 -5.20
C ALA A 34 4.07 10.41 -5.90
N LYS A 35 3.63 10.89 -7.07
CA LYS A 35 4.28 11.98 -7.80
C LYS A 35 4.27 13.30 -7.02
N LEU A 36 3.12 13.65 -6.44
CA LEU A 36 2.98 14.88 -5.66
C LEU A 36 3.79 14.82 -4.36
N ALA A 37 3.84 13.66 -3.71
CA ALA A 37 4.60 13.40 -2.49
C ALA A 37 6.11 13.64 -2.64
N LEU A 38 6.67 13.54 -3.85
CA LEU A 38 8.08 13.84 -4.10
C LEU A 38 8.45 15.31 -3.84
N GLN A 39 7.47 16.21 -3.81
CA GLN A 39 7.65 17.64 -3.63
C GLN A 39 7.34 18.08 -2.19
N GLY A 40 6.86 17.18 -1.34
CA GLY A 40 6.41 17.47 0.00
C GLY A 40 7.30 16.88 1.10
N ASP A 41 7.07 17.35 2.32
CA ASP A 41 7.71 16.79 3.53
C ASP A 41 6.81 15.70 4.14
N ALA A 42 7.31 14.47 4.19
CA ALA A 42 6.62 13.33 4.79
C ALA A 42 6.41 13.44 6.31
N LYS A 43 7.06 14.43 6.96
CA LYS A 43 6.94 14.72 8.39
C LYS A 43 6.12 15.95 8.70
N ALA A 44 5.59 16.64 7.68
CA ALA A 44 4.83 17.87 7.84
C ALA A 44 3.53 17.67 8.65
N PHE A 45 2.90 16.49 8.51
CA PHE A 45 1.68 16.12 9.23
C PHE A 45 1.81 14.75 9.86
N GLU A 46 1.45 14.65 11.13
CA GLU A 46 1.43 13.37 11.85
C GLU A 46 0.06 12.68 11.67
N PHE A 47 -0.09 11.94 10.59
CA PHE A 47 -1.30 11.15 10.35
C PHE A 47 -1.32 9.85 11.17
N PRO A 48 -2.51 9.37 11.60
CA PRO A 48 -2.63 8.14 12.37
C PRO A 48 -2.25 6.90 11.52
N ARG A 49 -1.79 5.86 12.22
CA ARG A 49 -1.60 4.50 11.69
C ARG A 49 -2.58 3.59 12.44
N PRO A 50 -3.85 3.52 12.00
CA PRO A 50 -4.85 2.75 12.74
C PRO A 50 -4.40 1.31 12.96
N ILE A 51 -4.70 0.76 14.11
CA ILE A 51 -4.37 -0.62 14.54
C ILE A 51 -2.93 -1.10 14.27
N LEU A 52 -1.97 -0.19 14.08
CA LEU A 52 -0.57 -0.54 13.74
C LEU A 52 0.04 -1.57 14.69
N HIS A 53 -0.24 -1.46 15.98
CA HIS A 53 0.32 -2.32 17.03
C HIS A 53 -0.54 -3.56 17.33
N GLN A 54 -1.76 -3.64 16.78
CA GLN A 54 -2.71 -4.73 16.98
C GLN A 54 -2.60 -5.74 15.83
N GLY A 55 -2.50 -7.05 16.14
CA GLY A 55 -2.55 -8.12 15.15
C GLY A 55 -1.78 -7.88 13.85
N LEU A 56 -2.25 -8.49 12.78
CA LEU A 56 -1.71 -8.34 11.41
C LEU A 56 -2.72 -7.68 10.46
N ASP A 57 -3.96 -7.43 10.89
CA ASP A 57 -4.98 -6.76 10.08
C ASP A 57 -4.62 -5.31 9.81
N PHE A 58 -5.13 -4.77 8.71
CA PHE A 58 -4.94 -3.39 8.29
C PHE A 58 -6.23 -2.58 8.46
N SER A 59 -6.08 -1.28 8.70
CA SER A 59 -7.18 -0.31 8.65
C SER A 59 -6.66 1.01 8.09
N PHE A 60 -7.39 1.58 7.14
CA PHE A 60 -7.05 2.84 6.49
C PHE A 60 -8.19 3.88 6.55
N SER A 61 -9.38 3.51 7.01
CA SER A 61 -10.52 4.43 7.07
C SER A 61 -10.27 5.62 8.01
N GLY A 62 -9.67 5.37 9.18
CA GLY A 62 -9.29 6.43 10.12
C GLY A 62 -8.23 7.38 9.57
N LEU A 63 -7.27 6.86 8.80
CA LEU A 63 -6.25 7.66 8.11
C LEU A 63 -6.90 8.57 7.06
N LYS A 64 -7.80 8.05 6.24
CA LYS A 64 -8.56 8.83 5.25
C LYS A 64 -9.34 9.98 5.91
N THR A 65 -10.01 9.71 7.02
CA THR A 65 -10.75 10.72 7.79
C THR A 65 -9.82 11.83 8.30
N ALA A 66 -8.65 11.47 8.83
CA ALA A 66 -7.66 12.43 9.30
C ALA A 66 -7.15 13.34 8.17
N VAL A 67 -6.89 12.78 6.98
CA VAL A 67 -6.53 13.58 5.79
C VAL A 67 -7.65 14.54 5.41
N SER A 68 -8.90 14.08 5.39
CA SER A 68 -10.06 14.94 5.09
C SER A 68 -10.17 16.13 6.05
N VAL A 69 -9.96 15.90 7.34
CA VAL A 69 -9.95 16.95 8.36
C VAL A 69 -8.79 17.91 8.13
N GLN A 70 -7.59 17.39 7.86
CA GLN A 70 -6.40 18.22 7.61
C GLN A 70 -6.58 19.13 6.38
N LEU A 71 -7.11 18.60 5.27
CA LEU A 71 -7.38 19.38 4.06
C LEU A 71 -8.39 20.51 4.32
N LYS A 72 -9.41 20.26 5.16
CA LYS A 72 -10.36 21.31 5.57
C LYS A 72 -9.71 22.39 6.43
N ASN A 73 -8.81 22.00 7.34
CA ASN A 73 -8.12 22.94 8.23
C ASN A 73 -7.14 23.83 7.48
N LEU A 74 -6.51 23.32 6.41
CA LEU A 74 -5.60 24.09 5.56
C LEU A 74 -6.32 25.17 4.74
N GLY A 75 -7.60 24.97 4.42
CA GLY A 75 -8.36 25.94 3.62
C GLY A 75 -7.72 26.19 2.27
N GLU A 76 -7.22 27.42 2.06
CA GLU A 76 -6.55 27.84 0.81
C GLU A 76 -5.02 27.69 0.85
N GLU A 77 -4.44 27.21 1.95
CA GLU A 77 -3.01 26.97 2.03
C GLU A 77 -2.58 25.86 1.05
N ASN A 78 -1.65 26.20 0.17
CA ASN A 78 -1.13 25.25 -0.80
C ASN A 78 -0.06 24.32 -0.16
N ARG A 79 -0.52 23.32 0.59
CA ARG A 79 0.32 22.29 1.22
C ARG A 79 -0.02 20.88 0.76
N ASP A 80 -0.59 20.77 -0.41
CA ASP A 80 -1.04 19.48 -0.97
C ASP A 80 0.11 18.46 -1.09
N ALA A 81 1.31 18.92 -1.45
CA ALA A 81 2.48 18.05 -1.54
C ALA A 81 2.86 17.45 -0.17
N ASP A 82 2.79 18.25 0.90
CA ASP A 82 3.06 17.80 2.27
C ASP A 82 2.00 16.81 2.75
N VAL A 83 0.73 17.07 2.44
CA VAL A 83 -0.38 16.15 2.75
C VAL A 83 -0.17 14.82 2.03
N ALA A 84 0.14 14.86 0.73
CA ALA A 84 0.40 13.65 -0.07
C ALA A 84 1.60 12.86 0.47
N ALA A 85 2.70 13.53 0.81
CA ALA A 85 3.90 12.90 1.35
C ALA A 85 3.65 12.26 2.72
N SER A 86 3.00 12.99 3.64
CA SER A 86 2.70 12.50 4.98
C SER A 86 1.67 11.37 4.97
N PHE A 87 0.66 11.43 4.08
CA PHE A 87 -0.30 10.35 3.87
C PHE A 87 0.39 9.10 3.33
N GLN A 88 1.16 9.24 2.24
CA GLN A 88 1.91 8.12 1.67
C GLN A 88 2.80 7.45 2.72
N GLU A 89 3.53 8.24 3.51
CA GLU A 89 4.40 7.71 4.57
C GLU A 89 3.61 6.94 5.63
N ALA A 90 2.41 7.38 6.00
CA ALA A 90 1.55 6.67 6.95
C ALA A 90 1.11 5.30 6.42
N VAL A 91 0.74 5.21 5.15
CA VAL A 91 0.38 3.92 4.49
C VAL A 91 1.60 3.01 4.41
N VAL A 92 2.71 3.53 3.89
CA VAL A 92 3.97 2.79 3.70
C VAL A 92 4.49 2.23 5.02
N ASP A 93 4.49 3.06 6.07
CA ASP A 93 4.94 2.66 7.42
C ASP A 93 4.07 1.53 7.98
N THR A 94 2.74 1.63 7.81
CA THR A 94 1.79 0.60 8.23
C THR A 94 2.04 -0.72 7.50
N LEU A 95 2.13 -0.70 6.18
CA LEU A 95 2.36 -1.89 5.36
C LEU A 95 3.71 -2.55 5.70
N ALA A 96 4.78 -1.75 5.78
CA ALA A 96 6.12 -2.27 6.05
C ALA A 96 6.24 -2.88 7.45
N LYS A 97 5.73 -2.20 8.49
CA LYS A 97 5.80 -2.69 9.88
C LYS A 97 5.01 -3.97 10.07
N LYS A 98 3.81 -4.06 9.52
CA LYS A 98 2.99 -5.28 9.59
C LYS A 98 3.58 -6.43 8.79
N SER A 99 4.18 -6.18 7.62
CA SER A 99 4.92 -7.18 6.87
C SER A 99 6.10 -7.74 7.66
N VAL A 100 6.89 -6.86 8.30
CA VAL A 100 8.00 -7.28 9.19
C VAL A 100 7.48 -8.10 10.37
N LYS A 101 6.36 -7.69 10.98
CA LYS A 101 5.73 -8.42 12.09
C LYS A 101 5.29 -9.82 11.64
N ALA A 102 4.64 -9.95 10.49
CA ALA A 102 4.23 -11.22 9.92
C ALA A 102 5.42 -12.17 9.69
N LEU A 103 6.50 -11.66 9.08
CA LEU A 103 7.72 -12.45 8.87
C LEU A 103 8.35 -12.92 10.18
N LYS A 104 8.35 -12.08 11.23
CA LYS A 104 8.85 -12.46 12.55
C LYS A 104 7.99 -13.53 13.22
N GLN A 105 6.67 -13.45 13.09
CA GLN A 105 5.73 -14.40 13.69
C GLN A 105 5.79 -15.77 13.00
N THR A 106 5.93 -15.79 11.67
CA THR A 106 5.98 -17.03 10.88
C THR A 106 7.38 -17.63 10.76
N GLY A 107 8.42 -16.89 11.12
CA GLY A 107 9.82 -17.30 10.90
C GLY A 107 10.27 -17.29 9.42
N LEU A 108 9.38 -16.89 8.50
CA LEU A 108 9.69 -16.81 7.07
C LEU A 108 10.68 -15.68 6.76
N LYS A 109 11.45 -15.88 5.68
CA LYS A 109 12.51 -14.94 5.24
C LYS A 109 12.26 -14.38 3.85
N ARG A 110 11.14 -14.71 3.23
CA ARG A 110 10.76 -14.25 1.88
C ARG A 110 9.40 -13.60 1.93
N LEU A 111 9.30 -12.39 1.37
CA LEU A 111 8.07 -11.62 1.23
C LEU A 111 7.82 -11.39 -0.25
N VAL A 112 6.62 -11.68 -0.73
CA VAL A 112 6.18 -11.34 -2.09
C VAL A 112 5.15 -10.22 -1.96
N ILE A 113 5.35 -9.14 -2.71
CA ILE A 113 4.41 -8.02 -2.78
C ILE A 113 3.79 -7.97 -4.18
N ALA A 114 2.46 -7.97 -4.23
CA ALA A 114 1.67 -7.91 -5.46
C ALA A 114 0.54 -6.88 -5.33
N GLY A 115 -0.16 -6.62 -6.43
CA GLY A 115 -1.24 -5.62 -6.52
C GLY A 115 -0.72 -4.21 -6.79
N GLY A 116 -1.61 -3.26 -7.14
CA GLY A 116 -1.26 -1.92 -7.62
C GLY A 116 -0.35 -1.13 -6.70
N VAL A 117 -0.54 -1.21 -5.38
CA VAL A 117 0.30 -0.51 -4.39
C VAL A 117 1.74 -1.02 -4.37
N SER A 118 2.00 -2.24 -4.85
CA SER A 118 3.36 -2.79 -4.96
C SER A 118 4.25 -2.02 -5.96
N ALA A 119 3.66 -1.21 -6.84
CA ALA A 119 4.39 -0.31 -7.74
C ALA A 119 4.91 0.95 -7.04
N ASN A 120 4.45 1.26 -5.83
CA ASN A 120 4.87 2.45 -5.09
C ASN A 120 6.35 2.35 -4.69
N LEU A 121 7.18 3.25 -5.21
CA LEU A 121 8.64 3.22 -4.99
C LEU A 121 9.02 3.45 -3.52
N ARG A 122 8.29 4.31 -2.80
CA ARG A 122 8.55 4.56 -1.38
C ARG A 122 8.29 3.30 -0.53
N LEU A 123 7.24 2.54 -0.86
CA LEU A 123 6.97 1.25 -0.21
C LEU A 123 8.10 0.25 -0.46
N ARG A 124 8.59 0.14 -1.69
CA ARG A 124 9.70 -0.77 -2.04
C ARG A 124 10.95 -0.42 -1.25
N GLU A 125 11.35 0.85 -1.24
CA GLU A 125 12.50 1.34 -0.48
C GLU A 125 12.39 1.02 1.03
N GLN A 126 11.21 1.29 1.61
CA GLN A 126 10.96 1.04 3.02
C GLN A 126 11.01 -0.45 3.37
N LEU A 127 10.42 -1.30 2.52
CA LEU A 127 10.46 -2.75 2.71
C LEU A 127 11.88 -3.29 2.60
N GLU A 128 12.64 -2.90 1.57
CA GLU A 128 14.03 -3.32 1.41
C GLU A 128 14.87 -2.96 2.63
N THR A 129 14.74 -1.72 3.11
CA THR A 129 15.47 -1.25 4.30
C THR A 129 15.07 -2.02 5.56
N SER A 130 13.76 -2.27 5.74
CA SER A 130 13.23 -2.95 6.93
C SER A 130 13.58 -4.44 6.93
N LEU A 131 13.52 -5.10 5.77
CA LEU A 131 13.79 -6.53 5.66
C LEU A 131 15.27 -6.87 5.79
N LYS A 132 16.18 -6.01 5.32
CA LYS A 132 17.62 -6.16 5.55
C LYS A 132 17.95 -6.31 7.05
N LYS A 133 17.28 -5.55 7.92
CA LYS A 133 17.49 -5.58 9.38
C LYS A 133 17.14 -6.95 10.00
N ILE A 134 16.27 -7.72 9.38
CA ILE A 134 15.82 -9.04 9.85
C ILE A 134 16.34 -10.19 8.97
N LYS A 135 17.27 -9.90 8.06
CA LYS A 135 17.85 -10.86 7.10
C LYS A 135 16.78 -11.59 6.28
N ALA A 136 15.77 -10.83 5.82
CA ALA A 136 14.72 -11.29 4.93
C ALA A 136 14.83 -10.61 3.57
N GLN A 137 14.19 -11.20 2.55
CA GLN A 137 14.18 -10.71 1.17
C GLN A 137 12.76 -10.38 0.72
N VAL A 138 12.62 -9.36 -0.12
CA VAL A 138 11.35 -8.99 -0.76
C VAL A 138 11.44 -9.22 -2.26
N TYR A 139 10.34 -9.66 -2.83
CA TYR A 139 10.17 -9.91 -4.26
C TYR A 139 8.97 -9.13 -4.77
N TYR A 140 9.11 -8.52 -5.93
CA TYR A 140 8.08 -7.74 -6.60
C TYR A 140 7.84 -8.25 -8.01
N ALA A 141 6.61 -8.11 -8.50
CA ALA A 141 6.37 -8.14 -9.93
C ALA A 141 7.00 -6.92 -10.61
N GLU A 142 7.29 -7.05 -11.90
CA GLU A 142 7.63 -5.87 -12.73
C GLU A 142 6.50 -4.83 -12.63
N PRO A 143 6.82 -3.52 -12.65
CA PRO A 143 5.80 -2.47 -12.48
C PRO A 143 4.61 -2.61 -13.45
N ALA A 144 4.85 -3.00 -14.69
CA ALA A 144 3.81 -3.23 -15.70
C ALA A 144 2.86 -4.39 -15.37
N LEU A 145 3.27 -5.30 -14.48
CA LEU A 145 2.50 -6.47 -14.05
C LEU A 145 1.91 -6.33 -12.65
N CYS A 146 2.09 -5.17 -11.99
CA CYS A 146 1.59 -4.94 -10.64
C CYS A 146 0.07 -4.65 -10.59
N THR A 147 -0.50 -4.14 -11.69
CA THR A 147 -1.94 -3.90 -11.84
C THR A 147 -2.58 -5.05 -12.61
N ASP A 148 -3.91 -5.07 -12.65
CA ASP A 148 -4.69 -6.06 -13.40
C ASP A 148 -4.23 -6.09 -14.87
N ASN A 149 -3.95 -7.28 -15.37
CA ASN A 149 -3.49 -7.48 -16.75
C ASN A 149 -3.90 -8.85 -17.29
N GLY A 150 -4.01 -8.96 -18.62
CA GLY A 150 -4.42 -10.19 -19.28
C GLY A 150 -3.45 -11.37 -19.08
N ALA A 151 -2.15 -11.09 -18.88
CA ALA A 151 -1.15 -12.14 -18.71
C ALA A 151 -1.35 -12.91 -17.40
N MET A 152 -1.70 -12.23 -16.29
CA MET A 152 -1.97 -12.91 -15.02
C MET A 152 -3.22 -13.79 -15.10
N ILE A 153 -4.26 -13.35 -15.82
CA ILE A 153 -5.47 -14.14 -16.01
C ILE A 153 -5.20 -15.36 -16.90
N ALA A 154 -4.48 -15.18 -18.00
CA ALA A 154 -4.07 -16.26 -18.88
C ALA A 154 -3.21 -17.30 -18.15
N PHE A 155 -2.26 -16.86 -17.32
CA PHE A 155 -1.42 -17.74 -16.52
C PHE A 155 -2.25 -18.53 -15.48
N ALA A 156 -3.14 -17.87 -14.76
CA ALA A 156 -4.03 -18.52 -13.81
C ALA A 156 -4.93 -19.57 -14.50
N GLY A 157 -5.52 -19.22 -15.64
CA GLY A 157 -6.31 -20.13 -16.48
C GLY A 157 -5.51 -21.34 -16.94
N TYR A 158 -4.28 -21.13 -17.44
CA TYR A 158 -3.39 -22.22 -17.83
C TYR A 158 -3.11 -23.18 -16.67
N GLN A 159 -2.81 -22.68 -15.48
CA GLN A 159 -2.54 -23.52 -14.31
C GLN A 159 -3.78 -24.33 -13.89
N ARG A 160 -4.96 -23.73 -13.94
CA ARG A 160 -6.23 -24.43 -13.66
C ARG A 160 -6.51 -25.54 -14.68
N LEU A 161 -6.39 -25.24 -15.97
CA LEU A 161 -6.55 -26.23 -17.04
C LEU A 161 -5.58 -27.39 -16.89
N LYS A 162 -4.28 -27.10 -16.59
CA LYS A 162 -3.27 -28.12 -16.34
C LYS A 162 -3.59 -29.01 -15.14
N ALA A 163 -4.27 -28.47 -14.13
CA ALA A 163 -4.75 -29.18 -12.96
C ALA A 163 -6.09 -29.94 -13.20
N GLY A 164 -6.61 -29.93 -14.44
CA GLY A 164 -7.89 -30.56 -14.78
C GLY A 164 -9.13 -29.79 -14.31
N GLN A 165 -8.96 -28.53 -13.90
CA GLN A 165 -10.06 -27.65 -13.52
C GLN A 165 -10.55 -26.90 -14.77
N HIS A 166 -11.71 -27.27 -15.27
CA HIS A 166 -12.40 -26.59 -16.36
C HIS A 166 -13.88 -26.50 -16.01
N ASP A 167 -14.49 -25.42 -16.38
CA ASP A 167 -15.95 -25.27 -16.29
C ASP A 167 -16.55 -26.14 -17.42
N GLY A 168 -17.42 -27.07 -17.03
CA GLY A 168 -18.11 -27.98 -17.95
C GLY A 168 -19.21 -27.29 -18.74
#